data_588193886e3673a8a917e554aa81ca42
#
_entry.id   588193886e3673a8a917e554aa81ca42
#
_cell.length_a   1.000
_cell.length_b   1.000
_cell.length_c   1.000
_cell.angle_alpha   90.00
_cell.angle_beta   90.00
_cell.angle_gamma   90.00
#
_symmetry.space_group_name_H-M   'P 1'
#
loop_
_entity.id
_entity.type
_entity.pdbx_description
1 polymer ?
#
loop_
_entity_poly.entity_id
_entity_poly.type
_entity_poly.pdbx_seq_one_letter_code
_entity_poly.pdbx_strand_id
1 'polypeptide(L)'
;MKLVIVAVGQKMPDWAQTAMDDYAKRFTSDLRLEIKTVKTETRSGQGLEAIFKAERTRIEAVLQTLRNPRVVVLDERGANFTTMQLATKIKDWQLGGDDVALILGGPDGLEPAFKKAAHERIKLSDLTLPHAMARVLLTEALYRAWSVNAGHPYHRE
;
A
#
# COMPACT_ATOMS: atom_id res chain seq x y z
N MET A 1 9.18 13.01 -3.68
CA MET A 1 8.04 12.26 -3.12
C MET A 1 8.18 10.79 -3.41
N LYS A 2 7.87 9.95 -2.45
CA LYS A 2 7.85 8.50 -2.60
C LYS A 2 6.45 7.96 -2.36
N LEU A 3 6.08 6.94 -3.12
CA LEU A 3 5.01 6.02 -2.75
C LEU A 3 5.66 4.85 -2.03
N VAL A 4 5.18 4.51 -0.84
CA VAL A 4 5.71 3.40 -0.07
C VAL A 4 4.57 2.44 0.27
N ILE A 5 4.67 1.21 -0.20
CA ILE A 5 3.76 0.16 0.22
C ILE A 5 4.34 -0.44 1.50
N VAL A 6 3.58 -0.41 2.58
CA VAL A 6 3.96 -1.01 3.85
C VAL A 6 3.02 -2.19 4.11
N ALA A 7 3.55 -3.39 4.08
CA ALA A 7 2.76 -4.60 4.18
C ALA A 7 3.19 -5.44 5.38
N VAL A 8 2.21 -5.93 6.14
CA VAL A 8 2.44 -6.81 7.27
C VAL A 8 2.59 -8.24 6.78
N GLY A 9 3.77 -8.83 6.99
CA GLY A 9 4.12 -10.17 6.54
C GLY A 9 5.31 -10.13 5.58
N GLN A 10 6.38 -10.82 5.95
CA GLN A 10 7.63 -10.80 5.18
C GLN A 10 7.73 -11.88 4.13
N LYS A 11 6.96 -12.97 4.29
CA LYS A 11 7.00 -14.09 3.34
C LYS A 11 6.03 -13.85 2.19
N MET A 12 6.54 -13.97 0.97
CA MET A 12 5.78 -13.88 -0.26
C MET A 12 6.15 -15.04 -1.18
N PRO A 13 5.18 -15.58 -1.94
CA PRO A 13 5.51 -16.52 -3.01
C PRO A 13 6.46 -15.85 -4.02
N ASP A 14 7.36 -16.62 -4.62
CA ASP A 14 8.35 -16.08 -5.56
C ASP A 14 7.71 -15.34 -6.73
N TRP A 15 6.59 -15.85 -7.25
CA TRP A 15 5.89 -15.20 -8.36
C TRP A 15 5.39 -13.81 -7.98
N ALA A 16 4.92 -13.63 -6.74
CA ALA A 16 4.42 -12.35 -6.26
C ALA A 16 5.56 -11.36 -6.05
N GLN A 17 6.66 -11.81 -5.45
CA GLN A 17 7.84 -10.97 -5.24
C GLN A 17 8.41 -10.52 -6.60
N THR A 18 8.52 -11.44 -7.56
CA THR A 18 9.00 -11.13 -8.89
C THR A 18 8.11 -10.09 -9.58
N ALA A 19 6.78 -10.25 -9.50
CA ALA A 19 5.84 -9.31 -10.10
C ALA A 19 5.94 -7.92 -9.48
N MET A 20 5.99 -7.86 -8.15
CA MET A 20 6.09 -6.58 -7.43
C MET A 20 7.40 -5.86 -7.77
N ASP A 21 8.51 -6.57 -7.78
CA ASP A 21 9.82 -6.01 -8.11
C ASP A 21 9.86 -5.50 -9.56
N ASP A 22 9.25 -6.25 -10.47
CA ASP A 22 9.20 -5.86 -11.88
C ASP A 22 8.42 -4.54 -12.06
N TYR A 23 7.27 -4.40 -11.44
CA TYR A 23 6.51 -3.15 -11.51
C TYR A 23 7.20 -2.01 -10.78
N ALA A 24 7.74 -2.26 -9.59
CA ALA A 24 8.36 -1.21 -8.78
C ALA A 24 9.53 -0.54 -9.51
N LYS A 25 10.35 -1.32 -10.20
CA LYS A 25 11.51 -0.79 -10.93
C LYS A 25 11.16 0.01 -12.20
N ARG A 26 9.91 -0.07 -12.66
CA ARG A 26 9.47 0.70 -13.84
C ARG A 26 9.17 2.16 -13.51
N PHE A 27 9.00 2.50 -12.24
CA PHE A 27 8.80 3.89 -11.83
C PHE A 27 10.07 4.70 -12.06
N THR A 28 9.91 5.98 -12.36
CA THR A 28 11.01 6.88 -12.66
C THR A 28 11.37 7.75 -11.45
N SER A 29 12.39 8.59 -11.60
CA SER A 29 12.89 9.41 -10.48
C SER A 29 11.90 10.45 -9.96
N ASP A 30 10.90 10.83 -10.76
CA ASP A 30 9.86 11.78 -10.36
C ASP A 30 8.88 11.17 -9.36
N LEU A 31 8.67 9.86 -9.44
CA LEU A 31 7.81 9.14 -8.52
C LEU A 31 8.38 7.74 -8.27
N ARG A 32 9.01 7.55 -7.13
CA ARG A 32 9.57 6.24 -6.75
C ARG A 32 8.54 5.43 -6.00
N LEU A 33 8.53 4.13 -6.26
CA LEU A 33 7.77 3.18 -5.48
C LEU A 33 8.74 2.29 -4.69
N GLU A 34 8.58 2.28 -3.38
CA GLU A 34 9.30 1.39 -2.49
C GLU A 34 8.33 0.44 -1.82
N ILE A 35 8.77 -0.78 -1.55
CA ILE A 35 7.96 -1.79 -0.87
C ILE A 35 8.69 -2.18 0.41
N LYS A 36 8.04 -1.95 1.55
CA LYS A 36 8.56 -2.27 2.87
C LYS A 36 7.66 -3.31 3.50
N THR A 37 8.24 -4.34 4.06
CA THR A 37 7.49 -5.35 4.81
C THR A 37 7.84 -5.27 6.28
N VAL A 38 6.85 -5.52 7.13
CA VAL A 38 7.05 -5.63 8.57
C VAL A 38 6.64 -7.02 9.02
N LYS A 39 7.28 -7.50 10.08
CA LYS A 39 7.04 -8.83 10.60
C LYS A 39 5.63 -8.94 11.21
N THR A 40 4.95 -10.05 10.95
CA THR A 40 3.71 -10.38 11.66
C THR A 40 4.02 -10.73 13.10
N GLU A 41 3.06 -10.44 13.99
CA GLU A 41 3.17 -10.87 15.38
C GLU A 41 2.66 -12.30 15.52
N THR A 42 3.27 -13.03 16.45
CA THR A 42 2.88 -14.41 16.76
C THR A 42 1.47 -14.44 17.36
N ARG A 43 0.61 -15.32 16.81
CA ARG A 43 -0.77 -15.48 17.29
C ARG A 43 -0.90 -16.42 18.48
N SER A 44 0.13 -17.20 18.75
CA SER A 44 0.13 -18.17 19.84
C SER A 44 0.08 -17.51 21.22
N GLY A 45 -0.98 -17.75 21.96
CA GLY A 45 -1.13 -17.28 23.33
C GLY A 45 -1.40 -15.79 23.49
N GLN A 46 -1.58 -15.05 22.40
CA GLN A 46 -1.81 -13.60 22.45
C GLN A 46 -3.23 -13.25 22.02
N GLY A 47 -3.81 -12.25 22.67
CA GLY A 47 -5.07 -11.65 22.25
C GLY A 47 -4.89 -10.80 21.00
N LEU A 48 -5.98 -10.60 20.25
CA LEU A 48 -5.99 -9.84 19.01
C LEU A 48 -5.49 -8.40 19.22
N GLU A 49 -5.87 -7.79 20.32
CA GLU A 49 -5.46 -6.42 20.66
C GLU A 49 -3.93 -6.28 20.77
N ALA A 50 -3.29 -7.25 21.44
CA ALA A 50 -1.82 -7.25 21.58
C ALA A 50 -1.14 -7.44 20.21
N ILE A 51 -1.69 -8.29 19.35
CA ILE A 51 -1.20 -8.52 18.00
C ILE A 51 -1.29 -7.23 17.18
N PHE A 52 -2.43 -6.57 17.19
CA PHE A 52 -2.65 -5.32 16.47
C PHE A 52 -1.67 -4.23 16.93
N LYS A 53 -1.49 -4.12 18.25
CA LYS A 53 -0.58 -3.11 18.81
C LYS A 53 0.86 -3.34 18.38
N ALA A 54 1.33 -4.59 18.40
CA ALA A 54 2.68 -4.94 17.99
C ALA A 54 2.90 -4.67 16.51
N GLU A 55 1.97 -5.07 15.66
CA GLU A 55 2.07 -4.85 14.22
C GLU A 55 1.99 -3.35 13.89
N ARG A 56 1.12 -2.61 14.55
CA ARG A 56 1.04 -1.15 14.42
C ARG A 56 2.37 -0.48 14.78
N THR A 57 2.99 -0.87 15.87
CA THR A 57 4.28 -0.31 16.28
C THR A 57 5.32 -0.47 15.17
N ARG A 58 5.34 -1.62 14.51
CA ARG A 58 6.27 -1.90 13.40
C ARG A 58 5.96 -1.06 12.18
N ILE A 59 4.69 -0.86 11.87
CA ILE A 59 4.24 0.02 10.77
C ILE A 59 4.67 1.45 11.07
N GLU A 60 4.41 1.94 12.27
CA GLU A 60 4.75 3.31 12.68
C GLU A 60 6.26 3.56 12.63
N ALA A 61 7.08 2.55 12.94
CA ALA A 61 8.53 2.67 12.80
C ALA A 61 8.95 2.94 11.34
N VAL A 62 8.28 2.32 10.38
CA VAL A 62 8.51 2.59 8.95
C VAL A 62 8.04 4.00 8.61
N LEU A 63 6.86 4.41 9.08
CA LEU A 63 6.32 5.74 8.81
C LEU A 63 7.25 6.85 9.30
N GLN A 64 7.93 6.65 10.42
CA GLN A 64 8.89 7.62 10.95
C GLN A 64 10.09 7.86 10.05
N THR A 65 10.38 6.95 9.12
CA THR A 65 11.47 7.13 8.15
C THR A 65 11.05 7.97 6.95
N LEU A 66 9.77 8.29 6.84
CA LEU A 66 9.21 9.01 5.70
C LEU A 66 8.99 10.48 6.03
N ARG A 67 8.93 11.29 4.97
CA ARG A 67 8.74 12.73 5.10
C ARG A 67 7.25 13.04 5.20
N ASN A 68 6.80 13.37 6.41
CA ASN A 68 5.43 13.79 6.70
C ASN A 68 4.38 12.91 5.97
N PRO A 69 4.41 11.58 6.18
CA PRO A 69 3.69 10.65 5.32
C PRO A 69 2.18 10.82 5.41
N ARG A 70 1.54 10.88 4.24
CA ARG A 70 0.11 10.68 4.14
C ARG A 70 -0.18 9.20 4.24
N VAL A 71 -0.98 8.80 5.21
CA VAL A 71 -1.29 7.38 5.47
C VAL A 71 -2.58 7.00 4.77
N VAL A 72 -2.47 6.04 3.85
CA VAL A 72 -3.59 5.50 3.08
C VAL A 72 -3.70 4.02 3.40
N VAL A 73 -4.78 3.60 4.04
CA VAL A 73 -4.94 2.18 4.37
C VAL A 73 -5.79 1.48 3.32
N LEU A 74 -5.41 0.25 3.00
CA LEU A 74 -6.19 -0.65 2.16
C LEU A 74 -7.21 -1.34 3.05
N ASP A 75 -8.49 -1.10 2.78
CA ASP A 75 -9.58 -1.59 3.63
C ASP A 75 -10.76 -1.98 2.71
N GLU A 76 -11.35 -3.14 2.96
CA GLU A 76 -12.51 -3.62 2.21
C GLU A 76 -13.71 -2.68 2.29
N ARG A 77 -13.74 -1.82 3.31
CA ARG A 77 -14.77 -0.78 3.50
C ARG A 77 -14.34 0.60 3.03
N GLY A 78 -13.22 0.68 2.35
CA GLY A 78 -12.72 1.93 1.80
C GLY A 78 -13.43 2.34 0.52
N ALA A 79 -13.06 3.51 0.00
CA ALA A 79 -13.60 4.03 -1.24
C ALA A 79 -13.01 3.31 -2.46
N ASN A 80 -13.85 3.03 -3.45
CA ASN A 80 -13.44 2.48 -4.74
C ASN A 80 -12.91 3.60 -5.64
N PHE A 81 -11.92 3.25 -6.46
CA PHE A 81 -11.40 4.16 -7.48
C PHE A 81 -11.26 3.44 -8.81
N THR A 82 -11.62 4.14 -9.88
CA THR A 82 -11.22 3.74 -11.23
C THR A 82 -9.73 4.05 -11.42
N THR A 83 -9.13 3.49 -12.44
CA THR A 83 -7.74 3.81 -12.81
C THR A 83 -7.54 5.32 -12.99
N MET A 84 -8.48 5.98 -13.67
CA MET A 84 -8.38 7.42 -13.92
C MET A 84 -8.51 8.23 -12.64
N GLN A 85 -9.36 7.82 -11.72
CA GLN A 85 -9.49 8.47 -10.41
C GLN A 85 -8.23 8.28 -9.58
N LEU A 86 -7.62 7.09 -9.62
CA LEU A 86 -6.36 6.85 -8.92
C LEU A 86 -5.22 7.68 -9.53
N ALA A 87 -5.20 7.83 -10.84
CA ALA A 87 -4.23 8.69 -11.52
C ALA A 87 -4.36 10.15 -11.04
N THR A 88 -5.58 10.67 -10.95
CA THR A 88 -5.83 12.01 -10.42
C THR A 88 -5.35 12.13 -8.98
N LYS A 89 -5.62 11.12 -8.17
CA LYS A 89 -5.20 11.09 -6.77
C LYS A 89 -3.67 11.11 -6.64
N ILE A 90 -2.96 10.36 -7.46
CA ILE A 90 -1.48 10.37 -7.48
C ILE A 90 -0.96 11.78 -7.85
N LYS A 91 -1.59 12.44 -8.81
CA LYS A 91 -1.25 13.83 -9.14
C LYS A 91 -1.40 14.75 -7.96
N ASP A 92 -2.51 14.64 -7.25
CA ASP A 92 -2.78 15.46 -6.07
C ASP A 92 -1.74 15.21 -4.98
N TRP A 93 -1.38 13.96 -4.76
CA TRP A 93 -0.33 13.60 -3.81
C TRP A 93 1.03 14.21 -4.21
N GLN A 94 1.37 14.14 -5.49
CA GLN A 94 2.62 14.73 -5.99
C GLN A 94 2.65 16.25 -5.80
N LEU A 95 1.53 16.92 -6.01
CA LEU A 95 1.42 18.37 -5.79
C LEU A 95 1.61 18.72 -4.32
N GLY A 96 1.17 17.88 -3.41
CA GLY A 96 1.40 18.05 -1.98
C GLY A 96 2.85 17.89 -1.55
N GLY A 97 3.62 17.10 -2.29
CA GLY A 97 5.06 16.93 -2.07
C GLY A 97 5.46 15.99 -0.92
N ASP A 98 4.53 15.57 -0.09
CA ASP A 98 4.81 14.66 1.01
C ASP A 98 4.84 13.21 0.53
N ASP A 99 5.50 12.35 1.28
CA ASP A 99 5.50 10.93 1.00
C ASP A 99 4.12 10.33 1.25
N VAL A 100 3.79 9.25 0.56
CA VAL A 100 2.51 8.54 0.73
C VAL A 100 2.80 7.09 1.09
N ALA A 101 2.24 6.65 2.20
CA ALA A 101 2.34 5.27 2.67
C ALA A 101 1.01 4.56 2.48
N LEU A 102 1.03 3.48 1.70
CA LEU A 102 -0.13 2.62 1.48
C LEU A 102 0.04 1.36 2.33
N ILE A 103 -0.87 1.16 3.26
CA ILE A 103 -0.73 0.15 4.31
C ILE A 103 -1.63 -1.05 4.03
N LEU A 104 -1.03 -2.24 3.97
CA LEU A 104 -1.76 -3.50 3.91
C LEU A 104 -1.55 -4.27 5.22
N GLY A 105 -2.64 -4.63 5.87
CA GLY A 105 -2.61 -5.39 7.12
C GLY A 105 -2.23 -6.85 6.93
N GLY A 106 -2.01 -7.53 8.05
CA GLY A 106 -1.75 -8.95 8.09
C GLY A 106 -3.03 -9.78 8.03
N PRO A 107 -2.98 -11.06 8.45
CA PRO A 107 -4.12 -11.98 8.35
C PRO A 107 -5.40 -11.50 9.04
N ASP A 108 -5.27 -10.74 10.12
CA ASP A 108 -6.41 -10.21 10.87
C ASP A 108 -6.75 -8.76 10.52
N GLY A 109 -6.12 -8.21 9.49
CA GLY A 109 -6.27 -6.82 9.09
C GLY A 109 -5.45 -5.87 9.94
N LEU A 110 -5.87 -4.61 9.98
CA LEU A 110 -5.22 -3.54 10.74
C LEU A 110 -6.01 -3.21 12.00
N GLU A 111 -5.32 -2.68 13.00
CA GLU A 111 -5.98 -2.17 14.21
C GLU A 111 -7.07 -1.17 13.83
N PRO A 112 -8.29 -1.32 14.38
CA PRO A 112 -9.39 -0.40 14.03
C PRO A 112 -9.08 1.07 14.29
N ALA A 113 -8.40 1.38 15.40
CA ALA A 113 -8.01 2.76 15.71
C ALA A 113 -7.02 3.32 14.70
N PHE A 114 -6.08 2.51 14.22
CA PHE A 114 -5.13 2.90 13.19
C PHE A 114 -5.84 3.23 11.87
N LYS A 115 -6.79 2.37 11.46
CA LYS A 115 -7.57 2.61 10.24
C LYS A 115 -8.38 3.90 10.35
N LYS A 116 -8.99 4.14 11.51
CA LYS A 116 -9.79 5.33 11.75
C LYS A 116 -8.97 6.61 11.72
N ALA A 117 -7.73 6.55 12.19
CA ALA A 117 -6.81 7.69 12.22
C ALA A 117 -6.13 7.95 10.87
N ALA A 118 -6.20 7.03 9.91
CA ALA A 118 -5.58 7.18 8.60
C ALA A 118 -6.19 8.36 7.84
N HIS A 119 -5.39 8.98 6.98
CA HIS A 119 -5.86 10.09 6.14
C HIS A 119 -6.88 9.63 5.12
N GLU A 120 -6.69 8.43 4.57
CA GLU A 120 -7.59 7.86 3.58
C GLU A 120 -7.71 6.35 3.77
N ARG A 121 -8.87 5.83 3.35
CA ARG A 121 -9.12 4.39 3.26
C ARG A 121 -9.59 4.09 1.86
N ILE A 122 -8.89 3.21 1.16
CA ILE A 122 -9.21 2.83 -0.20
C ILE A 122 -9.47 1.34 -0.30
N LYS A 123 -10.33 0.96 -1.23
CA LYS A 123 -10.62 -0.43 -1.53
C LYS A 123 -10.03 -0.80 -2.88
N LEU A 124 -9.34 -1.93 -2.92
CA LEU A 124 -8.68 -2.40 -4.13
C LEU A 124 -9.64 -3.10 -5.08
N SER A 125 -10.61 -3.83 -4.53
CA SER A 125 -11.56 -4.63 -5.31
C SER A 125 -12.78 -4.96 -4.46
N ASP A 126 -13.93 -5.18 -5.11
CA ASP A 126 -15.10 -5.77 -4.47
C ASP A 126 -14.94 -7.28 -4.26
N LEU A 127 -14.02 -7.89 -5.00
CA LEU A 127 -13.66 -9.29 -4.79
C LEU A 127 -12.72 -9.40 -3.59
N THR A 128 -12.87 -10.48 -2.83
CA THR A 128 -11.91 -10.82 -1.78
C THR A 128 -10.65 -11.33 -2.45
N LEU A 129 -9.50 -10.75 -2.11
CA LEU A 129 -8.21 -11.11 -2.70
C LEU A 129 -7.32 -11.80 -1.68
N PRO A 130 -6.60 -12.87 -2.08
CA PRO A 130 -5.52 -13.39 -1.27
C PRO A 130 -4.48 -12.29 -1.02
N HIS A 131 -3.82 -12.34 0.13
CA HIS A 131 -2.89 -11.29 0.54
C HIS A 131 -1.78 -11.03 -0.48
N ALA A 132 -1.17 -12.08 -1.02
CA ALA A 132 -0.13 -11.93 -2.05
C ALA A 132 -0.67 -11.26 -3.31
N MET A 133 -1.88 -11.63 -3.73
CA MET A 133 -2.52 -11.05 -4.90
C MET A 133 -2.85 -9.57 -4.68
N ALA A 134 -3.32 -9.23 -3.48
CA ALA A 134 -3.61 -7.83 -3.13
C ALA A 134 -2.36 -6.95 -3.27
N ARG A 135 -1.19 -7.44 -2.83
CA ARG A 135 0.07 -6.71 -2.97
C ARG A 135 0.44 -6.49 -4.43
N VAL A 136 0.33 -7.53 -5.25
CA VAL A 136 0.65 -7.45 -6.69
C VAL A 136 -0.31 -6.49 -7.39
N LEU A 137 -1.62 -6.62 -7.12
CA LEU A 137 -2.63 -5.75 -7.73
C LEU A 137 -2.43 -4.28 -7.34
N LEU A 138 -2.11 -4.00 -6.08
CA LEU A 138 -1.86 -2.64 -5.66
C LEU A 138 -0.65 -2.05 -6.41
N THR A 139 0.42 -2.81 -6.50
CA THR A 139 1.64 -2.38 -7.19
C THR A 139 1.35 -2.10 -8.67
N GLU A 140 0.64 -3.01 -9.33
CA GLU A 140 0.25 -2.84 -10.74
C GLU A 140 -0.68 -1.64 -10.91
N ALA A 141 -1.69 -1.49 -10.04
CA ALA A 141 -2.64 -0.40 -10.12
C ALA A 141 -1.96 0.97 -9.98
N LEU A 142 -1.00 1.08 -9.08
CA LEU A 142 -0.22 2.31 -8.93
C LEU A 142 0.62 2.61 -10.17
N TYR A 143 1.23 1.59 -10.74
CA TYR A 143 2.00 1.75 -11.98
C TYR A 143 1.11 2.17 -13.15
N ARG A 144 -0.06 1.51 -13.30
CA ARG A 144 -1.03 1.87 -14.35
C ARG A 144 -1.46 3.32 -14.22
N ALA A 145 -1.81 3.75 -13.02
CA ALA A 145 -2.21 5.14 -12.76
C ALA A 145 -1.07 6.12 -13.06
N TRP A 146 0.16 5.78 -12.65
CA TRP A 146 1.33 6.57 -13.01
C TRP A 146 1.50 6.68 -14.53
N SER A 147 1.31 5.58 -15.25
CA SER A 147 1.45 5.57 -16.70
C SER A 147 0.44 6.48 -17.40
N VAL A 148 -0.77 6.62 -16.86
CA VAL A 148 -1.77 7.58 -17.33
C VAL A 148 -1.20 9.00 -17.26
N ASN A 149 -0.66 9.36 -16.09
CA ASN A 149 -0.14 10.70 -15.86
C ASN A 149 1.12 11.00 -16.68
N ALA A 150 1.94 10.00 -16.91
CA ALA A 150 3.18 10.12 -17.66
C ALA A 150 2.98 10.08 -19.19
N GLY A 151 1.77 9.79 -19.67
CA GLY A 151 1.54 9.58 -21.09
C GLY A 151 2.18 8.32 -21.64
N HIS A 152 2.51 7.37 -20.76
CA HIS A 152 3.15 6.13 -21.15
C HIS A 152 2.11 5.14 -21.71
N PRO A 153 2.43 4.38 -22.78
CA PRO A 153 1.45 3.53 -23.47
C PRO A 153 1.05 2.25 -22.71
N TYR A 154 1.51 2.04 -21.51
CA TYR A 154 1.17 0.85 -20.72
C TYR A 154 -0.33 0.71 -20.52
N HIS A 155 -0.99 1.78 -20.12
CA HIS A 155 -2.45 1.78 -19.93
C HIS A 155 -3.16 1.80 -21.29
N ARG A 156 -4.34 1.19 -21.33
CA ARG A 156 -5.18 1.16 -22.53
C ARG A 156 -6.64 1.43 -22.14
N GLU A 157 -6.93 2.70 -21.91
CA GLU A 157 -8.29 3.14 -21.62
C GLU A 157 -8.64 4.36 -22.42
#